data_42581354ceb7476cc65678cf8a6db1d9
#
_entry.id   42581354ceb7476cc65678cf8a6db1d9
#
_cell.length_a   1.000
_cell.length_b   1.000
_cell.length_c   1.000
_cell.angle_alpha   90.00
_cell.angle_beta   90.00
_cell.angle_gamma   90.00
#
_symmetry.space_group_name_H-M   'P 1'
#
loop_
_entity.id
_entity.type
_entity.pdbx_description
1 polymer ?
#
loop_
_entity_poly.entity_id
_entity_poly.type
_entity_poly.pdbx_seq_one_letter_code
_entity_poly.pdbx_strand_id
1 'polypeptide(L)'
;IPENLESEECRQFLSDLAIKHNVDCPNPRSTPRLLDKLVGEFLEPKCINPTFIINHPQIMSPLCKYHRNNKYLAERFELFVGTHEITNAYTEMNDPIKQRELFLDQAKQKAAGDDEASFFDENFLTSLEYGLPPTGGFGMGIDRLCMYLTDNINIKEVILFPAMKPIEETKKTTENK
;
A
#
# COMPACT_ATOMS: atom_id res chain seq x y z
N ILE A 1 -9.09 -2.13 18.30
CA ILE A 1 -8.12 -1.10 17.86
C ILE A 1 -8.61 0.22 18.43
N PRO A 2 -7.75 1.04 19.07
CA PRO A 2 -8.10 2.38 19.51
C PRO A 2 -8.62 3.24 18.37
N GLU A 3 -9.58 4.14 18.66
CA GLU A 3 -10.21 4.96 17.61
C GLU A 3 -9.24 5.95 16.96
N ASN A 4 -8.34 6.53 17.76
CA ASN A 4 -7.33 7.45 17.23
C ASN A 4 -6.10 6.67 16.73
N LEU A 5 -6.05 6.45 15.43
CA LEU A 5 -4.95 5.72 14.77
C LEU A 5 -3.62 6.48 14.77
N GLU A 6 -3.62 7.77 15.07
CA GLU A 6 -2.39 8.60 15.15
C GLU A 6 -1.78 8.59 16.55
N SER A 7 -2.47 7.98 17.54
CA SER A 7 -1.99 7.94 18.92
C SER A 7 -0.86 6.93 19.11
N GLU A 8 0.04 7.24 20.02
CA GLU A 8 1.10 6.31 20.44
C GLU A 8 0.51 5.04 21.09
N GLU A 9 -0.63 5.17 21.77
CA GLU A 9 -1.37 4.03 22.33
C GLU A 9 -1.80 3.05 21.22
N CYS A 10 -2.34 3.56 20.10
CA CYS A 10 -2.71 2.74 18.96
C CYS A 10 -1.49 2.06 18.34
N ARG A 11 -0.41 2.79 18.13
CA ARG A 11 0.84 2.25 17.60
C ARG A 11 1.37 1.10 18.47
N GLN A 12 1.41 1.30 19.78
CA GLN A 12 1.86 0.26 20.72
C GLN A 12 0.94 -0.96 20.71
N PHE A 13 -0.38 -0.74 20.73
CA PHE A 13 -1.36 -1.83 20.64
C PHE A 13 -1.17 -2.68 19.38
N LEU A 14 -1.00 -2.04 18.21
CA LEU A 14 -0.77 -2.76 16.94
C LEU A 14 0.58 -3.48 16.92
N SER A 15 1.61 -2.89 17.52
CA SER A 15 2.93 -3.53 17.65
C SER A 15 2.85 -4.79 18.51
N ASP A 16 2.17 -4.72 19.66
CA ASP A 16 1.97 -5.87 20.55
C ASP A 16 1.12 -6.96 19.87
N LEU A 17 0.11 -6.55 19.10
CA LEU A 17 -0.71 -7.48 18.31
C LEU A 17 0.12 -8.21 17.26
N ALA A 18 0.97 -7.49 16.52
CA ALA A 18 1.86 -8.08 15.52
C ALA A 18 2.83 -9.09 16.17
N ILE A 19 3.44 -8.74 17.31
CA ILE A 19 4.32 -9.63 18.06
C ILE A 19 3.55 -10.88 18.53
N LYS A 20 2.37 -10.70 19.12
CA LYS A 20 1.52 -11.80 19.62
C LYS A 20 1.20 -12.82 18.52
N HIS A 21 1.02 -12.37 17.30
CA HIS A 21 0.65 -13.22 16.16
C HIS A 21 1.83 -13.57 15.24
N ASN A 22 3.07 -13.26 15.64
CA ASN A 22 4.29 -13.51 14.87
C ASN A 22 4.28 -12.85 13.48
N VAL A 23 3.62 -11.70 13.34
CA VAL A 23 3.64 -10.91 12.11
C VAL A 23 4.93 -10.09 12.07
N ASP A 24 5.76 -10.34 11.05
CA ASP A 24 7.02 -9.61 10.87
C ASP A 24 6.75 -8.20 10.35
N CYS A 25 7.18 -7.21 11.13
CA CYS A 25 7.14 -5.80 10.76
C CYS A 25 8.47 -5.16 11.16
N PRO A 26 9.40 -4.97 10.20
CA PRO A 26 10.69 -4.32 10.48
C PRO A 26 10.52 -2.83 10.83
N ASN A 27 11.54 -2.28 11.48
CA ASN A 27 11.55 -0.85 11.80
C ASN A 27 11.62 0.02 10.53
N PRO A 28 11.02 1.24 10.57
CA PRO A 28 10.23 1.80 11.66
C PRO A 28 8.84 1.17 11.76
N ARG A 29 8.40 0.84 12.99
CA ARG A 29 7.06 0.30 13.26
C ARG A 29 6.05 1.43 13.39
N SER A 30 5.77 2.11 12.29
CA SER A 30 4.72 3.13 12.23
C SER A 30 3.33 2.48 12.21
N THR A 31 2.30 3.22 12.62
CA THR A 31 0.91 2.74 12.59
C THR A 31 0.48 2.29 11.19
N PRO A 32 0.75 3.04 10.09
CA PRO A 32 0.42 2.58 8.75
C PRO A 32 1.07 1.23 8.40
N ARG A 33 2.37 1.07 8.65
CA ARG A 33 3.08 -0.18 8.35
C ARG A 33 2.59 -1.37 9.16
N LEU A 34 2.28 -1.15 10.44
CA LEU A 34 1.71 -2.21 11.28
C LEU A 34 0.33 -2.64 10.78
N LEU A 35 -0.52 -1.69 10.39
CA LEU A 35 -1.83 -1.97 9.80
C LEU A 35 -1.69 -2.73 8.47
N ASP A 36 -0.79 -2.29 7.58
CA ASP A 36 -0.50 -2.95 6.31
C ASP A 36 -0.12 -4.42 6.52
N LYS A 37 0.88 -4.69 7.38
CA LYS A 37 1.32 -6.06 7.68
C LYS A 37 0.22 -6.93 8.29
N LEU A 38 -0.61 -6.37 9.17
CA LEU A 38 -1.74 -7.09 9.77
C LEU A 38 -2.85 -7.37 8.76
N VAL A 39 -3.13 -6.45 7.83
CA VAL A 39 -4.10 -6.66 6.73
C VAL A 39 -3.58 -7.75 5.79
N GLY A 40 -2.32 -7.65 5.37
CA GLY A 40 -1.67 -8.65 4.52
C GLY A 40 -1.65 -10.05 5.11
N GLU A 41 -1.51 -10.18 6.44
CA GLU A 41 -1.51 -11.50 7.09
C GLU A 41 -2.92 -12.05 7.33
N PHE A 42 -3.89 -11.21 7.71
CA PHE A 42 -5.18 -11.70 8.22
C PHE A 42 -6.37 -11.51 7.28
N LEU A 43 -6.32 -10.55 6.37
CA LEU A 43 -7.45 -10.22 5.49
C LEU A 43 -7.21 -10.64 4.05
N GLU A 44 -6.08 -10.28 3.45
CA GLU A 44 -5.80 -10.59 2.04
C GLU A 44 -5.84 -12.08 1.70
N PRO A 45 -5.30 -13.01 2.55
CA PRO A 45 -5.37 -14.44 2.27
C PRO A 45 -6.79 -15.01 2.27
N LYS A 46 -7.78 -14.27 2.80
CA LYS A 46 -9.19 -14.65 2.80
C LYS A 46 -9.93 -14.20 1.55
N CYS A 47 -9.33 -13.30 0.77
CA CYS A 47 -9.91 -12.73 -0.45
C CYS A 47 -9.73 -13.68 -1.66
N ILE A 48 -10.19 -14.93 -1.56
CA ILE A 48 -10.08 -15.94 -2.63
C ILE A 48 -11.04 -15.58 -3.78
N ASN A 49 -12.32 -15.38 -3.45
CA ASN A 49 -13.31 -14.91 -4.43
C ASN A 49 -13.15 -13.39 -4.63
N PRO A 50 -13.69 -12.81 -5.71
CA PRO A 50 -13.69 -11.34 -5.88
C PRO A 50 -14.23 -10.66 -4.64
N THR A 51 -13.37 -9.92 -3.95
CA THR A 51 -13.64 -9.32 -2.64
C THR A 51 -13.17 -7.88 -2.64
N PHE A 52 -14.05 -6.95 -2.26
CA PHE A 52 -13.68 -5.55 -2.03
C PHE A 52 -13.27 -5.35 -0.58
N ILE A 53 -12.06 -4.83 -0.37
CA ILE A 53 -11.65 -4.21 0.90
C ILE A 53 -11.95 -2.73 0.77
N ILE A 54 -12.81 -2.20 1.66
CA ILE A 54 -13.30 -0.82 1.60
C ILE A 54 -12.96 -0.05 2.88
N ASN A 55 -13.12 1.27 2.84
CA ASN A 55 -12.96 2.14 4.01
C ASN A 55 -11.58 2.02 4.66
N HIS A 56 -10.53 2.12 3.84
CA HIS A 56 -9.15 2.11 4.33
C HIS A 56 -8.92 3.25 5.33
N PRO A 57 -8.06 3.06 6.34
CA PRO A 57 -7.66 4.16 7.22
C PRO A 57 -7.03 5.33 6.45
N GLN A 58 -7.42 6.55 6.79
CA GLN A 58 -6.87 7.75 6.15
C GLN A 58 -5.35 7.86 6.29
N ILE A 59 -4.81 7.45 7.43
CA ILE A 59 -3.38 7.45 7.71
C ILE A 59 -2.56 6.58 6.72
N MET A 60 -3.21 5.61 6.05
CA MET A 60 -2.63 4.75 5.02
C MET A 60 -2.91 5.25 3.60
N SER A 61 -3.62 6.37 3.43
CA SER A 61 -4.19 6.78 2.15
C SER A 61 -3.98 8.28 1.89
N PRO A 62 -2.71 8.73 1.75
CA PRO A 62 -2.37 10.16 1.74
C PRO A 62 -2.86 10.93 0.52
N LEU A 63 -3.28 10.26 -0.56
CA LEU A 63 -3.81 10.88 -1.78
C LEU A 63 -5.35 10.80 -1.86
N CYS A 64 -5.97 10.09 -0.90
CA CYS A 64 -7.40 9.86 -0.90
C CYS A 64 -8.15 10.93 -0.11
N LYS A 65 -9.34 11.26 -0.57
CA LYS A 65 -10.26 12.12 0.18
C LYS A 65 -10.79 11.40 1.40
N TYR A 66 -10.98 12.16 2.49
CA TYR A 66 -11.62 11.64 3.71
C TYR A 66 -13.01 11.11 3.40
N HIS A 67 -13.36 10.00 4.04
CA HIS A 67 -14.71 9.47 3.97
C HIS A 67 -15.70 10.48 4.53
N ARG A 68 -16.80 10.72 3.79
CA ARG A 68 -17.78 11.78 4.09
C ARG A 68 -18.44 11.70 5.46
N ASN A 69 -18.50 10.51 6.04
CA ASN A 69 -19.14 10.27 7.35
C ASN A 69 -18.14 9.93 8.46
N ASN A 70 -16.86 9.72 8.14
CA ASN A 70 -15.85 9.37 9.13
C ASN A 70 -14.46 9.85 8.69
N LYS A 71 -13.96 10.89 9.32
CA LYS A 71 -12.66 11.52 8.99
C LYS A 71 -11.44 10.62 9.19
N TYR A 72 -11.55 9.52 9.91
CA TYR A 72 -10.45 8.56 10.12
C TYR A 72 -10.35 7.53 8.99
N LEU A 73 -11.32 7.51 8.08
CA LEU A 73 -11.36 6.63 6.93
C LEU A 73 -11.20 7.41 5.63
N ALA A 74 -10.75 6.72 4.59
CA ALA A 74 -10.66 7.24 3.22
C ALA A 74 -11.80 6.66 2.37
N GLU A 75 -12.27 7.43 1.38
CA GLU A 75 -13.15 6.92 0.32
C GLU A 75 -12.30 6.10 -0.68
N ARG A 76 -11.85 4.91 -0.27
CA ARG A 76 -10.98 4.02 -1.02
C ARG A 76 -11.49 2.59 -0.98
N PHE A 77 -11.32 1.89 -2.09
CA PHE A 77 -11.48 0.44 -2.14
C PHE A 77 -10.34 -0.21 -2.93
N GLU A 78 -10.08 -1.45 -2.59
CA GLU A 78 -9.23 -2.35 -3.35
C GLU A 78 -10.04 -3.61 -3.70
N LEU A 79 -9.89 -4.11 -4.94
CA LEU A 79 -10.46 -5.38 -5.37
C LEU A 79 -9.39 -6.45 -5.36
N PHE A 80 -9.61 -7.47 -4.57
CA PHE A 80 -8.80 -8.68 -4.54
C PHE A 80 -9.51 -9.81 -5.29
N VAL A 81 -8.72 -10.59 -6.03
CA VAL A 81 -9.17 -11.84 -6.67
C VAL A 81 -8.06 -12.86 -6.54
N GLY A 82 -8.36 -14.05 -6.01
CA GLY A 82 -7.36 -15.07 -5.77
C GLY A 82 -6.22 -14.61 -4.87
N THR A 83 -6.54 -13.83 -3.83
CA THR A 83 -5.61 -13.22 -2.87
C THR A 83 -4.71 -12.09 -3.43
N HIS A 84 -4.86 -11.72 -4.69
CA HIS A 84 -4.09 -10.66 -5.33
C HIS A 84 -4.94 -9.42 -5.53
N GLU A 85 -4.41 -8.26 -5.15
CA GLU A 85 -4.98 -6.96 -5.48
C GLU A 85 -4.95 -6.74 -6.99
N ILE A 86 -6.13 -6.57 -7.60
CA ILE A 86 -6.30 -6.31 -9.03
C ILE A 86 -6.51 -4.83 -9.30
N THR A 87 -7.30 -4.16 -8.43
CA THR A 87 -7.57 -2.72 -8.57
C THR A 87 -7.46 -2.00 -7.24
N ASN A 88 -7.10 -0.71 -7.35
CA ASN A 88 -7.10 0.26 -6.26
C ASN A 88 -7.74 1.54 -6.76
N ALA A 89 -8.76 2.02 -6.08
CA ALA A 89 -9.52 3.18 -6.52
C ALA A 89 -10.00 4.00 -5.32
N TYR A 90 -10.04 5.31 -5.50
CA TYR A 90 -10.44 6.22 -4.43
C TYR A 90 -10.97 7.54 -4.98
N THR A 91 -11.70 8.27 -4.12
CA THR A 91 -12.00 9.68 -4.36
C THR A 91 -10.72 10.47 -4.16
N GLU A 92 -10.31 11.22 -5.20
CA GLU A 92 -9.08 12.01 -5.18
C GLU A 92 -9.14 13.12 -4.13
N MET A 93 -8.02 13.35 -3.45
CA MET A 93 -7.86 14.54 -2.60
C MET A 93 -7.77 15.76 -3.51
N ASN A 94 -8.81 16.59 -3.49
CA ASN A 94 -8.89 17.79 -4.34
C ASN A 94 -8.79 19.11 -3.54
N ASP A 95 -8.34 19.04 -2.30
CA ASP A 95 -8.04 20.18 -1.45
C ASP A 95 -6.52 20.33 -1.35
N PRO A 96 -5.90 21.35 -2.00
CA PRO A 96 -4.45 21.52 -2.00
C PRO A 96 -3.87 21.78 -0.61
N ILE A 97 -4.63 22.40 0.30
CA ILE A 97 -4.18 22.68 1.66
C ILE A 97 -4.07 21.38 2.44
N LYS A 98 -5.09 20.52 2.37
CA LYS A 98 -5.09 19.21 3.00
C LYS A 98 -4.05 18.28 2.39
N GLN A 99 -3.90 18.30 1.08
CA GLN A 99 -2.87 17.50 0.42
C GLN A 99 -1.46 17.90 0.85
N ARG A 100 -1.21 19.20 1.04
CA ARG A 100 0.08 19.69 1.56
C ARG A 100 0.36 19.17 2.97
N GLU A 101 -0.63 19.18 3.86
CA GLU A 101 -0.50 18.63 5.21
C GLU A 101 -0.13 17.14 5.15
N LEU A 102 -0.83 16.35 4.33
CA LEU A 102 -0.58 14.92 4.16
C LEU A 102 0.82 14.63 3.57
N PHE A 103 1.28 15.42 2.61
CA PHE A 103 2.63 15.29 2.07
C PHE A 103 3.72 15.62 3.09
N LEU A 104 3.51 16.63 3.95
CA LEU A 104 4.44 16.93 5.03
C LEU A 104 4.55 15.78 6.03
N ASP A 105 3.45 15.11 6.33
CA ASP A 105 3.46 13.94 7.22
C ASP A 105 4.12 12.73 6.56
N GLN A 106 3.91 12.50 5.26
CA GLN A 106 4.65 11.50 4.49
C GLN A 106 6.16 11.78 4.48
N ALA A 107 6.57 13.03 4.30
CA ALA A 107 7.97 13.41 4.33
C ALA A 107 8.63 13.14 5.69
N LYS A 108 7.90 13.37 6.80
CA LYS A 108 8.37 13.01 8.15
C LYS A 108 8.53 11.50 8.32
N GLN A 109 7.58 10.70 7.84
CA GLN A 109 7.63 9.23 7.88
C GLN A 109 8.83 8.73 7.07
N LYS A 110 9.06 9.28 5.89
CA LYS A 110 10.23 8.96 5.06
C LYS A 110 11.54 9.30 5.73
N ALA A 111 11.65 10.46 6.37
CA ALA A 111 12.82 10.86 7.14
C ALA A 111 13.07 9.95 8.36
N ALA A 112 12.01 9.34 8.90
CA ALA A 112 12.10 8.34 9.96
C ALA A 112 12.48 6.93 9.46
N GLY A 113 12.71 6.74 8.15
CA GLY A 113 13.15 5.49 7.53
C GLY A 113 12.03 4.64 6.92
N ASP A 114 10.87 5.24 6.64
CA ASP A 114 9.80 4.57 5.90
C ASP A 114 10.03 4.74 4.40
N ASP A 115 10.58 3.71 3.74
CA ASP A 115 10.90 3.74 2.32
C ASP A 115 9.65 3.78 1.42
N GLU A 116 8.50 3.36 1.93
CA GLU A 116 7.22 3.36 1.20
C GLU A 116 6.54 4.73 1.23
N ALA A 117 6.94 5.63 2.16
CA ALA A 117 6.39 6.97 2.25
C ALA A 117 6.72 7.81 1.01
N SER A 118 5.74 8.56 0.53
CA SER A 118 5.84 9.40 -0.67
C SER A 118 6.77 10.60 -0.46
N PHE A 119 7.33 11.10 -1.54
CA PHE A 119 8.03 12.37 -1.56
C PHE A 119 7.04 13.53 -1.53
N PHE A 120 7.52 14.68 -1.02
CA PHE A 120 6.80 15.93 -1.14
C PHE A 120 6.85 16.42 -2.59
N ASP A 121 5.68 16.59 -3.22
CA ASP A 121 5.55 17.00 -4.62
C ASP A 121 4.86 18.37 -4.73
N GLU A 122 5.65 19.43 -4.89
CA GLU A 122 5.14 20.81 -5.04
C GLU A 122 4.43 21.00 -6.39
N ASN A 123 4.86 20.31 -7.45
CA ASN A 123 4.21 20.43 -8.76
C ASN A 123 2.80 19.84 -8.74
N PHE A 124 2.63 18.71 -8.04
CA PHE A 124 1.33 18.12 -7.82
C PHE A 124 0.42 19.07 -7.03
N LEU A 125 0.91 19.69 -5.96
CA LEU A 125 0.14 20.67 -5.18
C LEU A 125 -0.26 21.86 -6.03
N THR A 126 0.67 22.42 -6.79
CA THR A 126 0.39 23.52 -7.72
C THR A 126 -0.69 23.14 -8.71
N SER A 127 -0.68 21.91 -9.24
CA SER A 127 -1.73 21.43 -10.16
C SER A 127 -3.10 21.40 -9.49
N LEU A 128 -3.19 21.03 -8.22
CA LEU A 128 -4.45 21.07 -7.46
C LEU A 128 -4.96 22.49 -7.21
N GLU A 129 -4.06 23.48 -7.08
CA GLU A 129 -4.41 24.89 -6.89
C GLU A 129 -5.10 25.49 -8.14
N TYR A 130 -4.81 24.95 -9.35
CA TYR A 130 -5.54 25.31 -10.57
C TYR A 130 -6.97 24.74 -10.61
N GLY A 131 -7.29 23.84 -9.72
CA GLY A 131 -8.61 23.28 -9.48
C GLY A 131 -8.79 21.86 -10.02
N LEU A 132 -9.08 20.93 -9.12
CA LEU A 132 -9.51 19.58 -9.45
C LEU A 132 -10.97 19.43 -9.01
N PRO A 133 -11.93 19.17 -9.94
CA PRO A 133 -13.32 18.89 -9.55
C PRO A 133 -13.41 17.58 -8.76
N PRO A 134 -14.56 17.29 -8.13
CA PRO A 134 -14.79 15.98 -7.55
C PRO A 134 -14.49 14.86 -8.57
N THR A 135 -13.50 14.04 -8.25
CA THR A 135 -12.91 13.05 -9.18
C THR A 135 -12.73 11.72 -8.47
N GLY A 136 -13.09 10.62 -9.14
CA GLY A 136 -12.72 9.27 -8.75
C GLY A 136 -11.50 8.82 -9.56
N GLY A 137 -10.44 8.41 -8.85
CA GLY A 137 -9.28 7.76 -9.46
C GLY A 137 -9.46 6.24 -9.49
N PHE A 138 -8.89 5.60 -10.51
CA PHE A 138 -8.96 4.16 -10.67
C PHE A 138 -7.64 3.63 -11.24
N GLY A 139 -7.01 2.71 -10.51
CA GLY A 139 -5.84 1.97 -10.95
C GLY A 139 -6.15 0.48 -11.08
N MET A 140 -5.66 -0.15 -12.16
CA MET A 140 -5.75 -1.58 -12.37
C MET A 140 -4.39 -2.15 -12.77
N GLY A 141 -3.96 -3.20 -12.09
CA GLY A 141 -2.77 -3.97 -12.44
C GLY A 141 -3.03 -4.86 -13.65
N ILE A 142 -2.66 -4.41 -14.85
CA ILE A 142 -2.91 -5.15 -16.09
C ILE A 142 -2.19 -6.51 -16.09
N ASP A 143 -0.97 -6.58 -15.58
CA ASP A 143 -0.24 -7.85 -15.46
C ASP A 143 -0.96 -8.84 -14.54
N ARG A 144 -1.44 -8.37 -13.38
CA ARG A 144 -2.24 -9.20 -12.47
C ARG A 144 -3.58 -9.63 -13.08
N LEU A 145 -4.23 -8.76 -13.85
CA LEU A 145 -5.43 -9.11 -14.59
C LEU A 145 -5.11 -10.19 -15.66
N CYS A 146 -4.00 -10.06 -16.38
CA CYS A 146 -3.52 -11.07 -17.32
C CYS A 146 -3.27 -12.41 -16.64
N MET A 147 -2.60 -12.42 -15.47
CA MET A 147 -2.40 -13.65 -14.68
C MET A 147 -3.73 -14.33 -14.39
N TYR A 148 -4.71 -13.58 -13.91
CA TYR A 148 -6.03 -14.12 -13.61
C TYR A 148 -6.75 -14.65 -14.85
N LEU A 149 -6.76 -13.93 -15.97
CA LEU A 149 -7.46 -14.32 -17.19
C LEU A 149 -6.80 -15.51 -17.91
N THR A 150 -5.50 -15.75 -17.70
CA THR A 150 -4.73 -16.80 -18.36
C THR A 150 -4.36 -17.96 -17.41
N ASP A 151 -4.89 -17.93 -16.17
CA ASP A 151 -4.63 -18.94 -15.13
C ASP A 151 -3.14 -19.14 -14.82
N ASN A 152 -2.38 -18.04 -14.83
CA ASN A 152 -0.97 -18.02 -14.47
C ASN A 152 -0.78 -17.50 -13.04
N ILE A 153 0.01 -18.18 -12.24
CA ILE A 153 0.27 -17.81 -10.85
C ILE A 153 1.52 -16.95 -10.67
N ASN A 154 2.35 -16.84 -11.71
CA ASN A 154 3.62 -16.10 -11.65
C ASN A 154 3.59 -14.94 -12.66
N ILE A 155 3.77 -13.72 -12.17
CA ILE A 155 3.78 -12.51 -12.99
C ILE A 155 4.82 -12.52 -14.12
N LYS A 156 5.92 -13.25 -13.95
CA LYS A 156 6.95 -13.40 -14.99
C LYS A 156 6.46 -14.12 -16.24
N GLU A 157 5.38 -14.88 -16.15
CA GLU A 157 4.80 -15.61 -17.27
C GLU A 157 3.93 -14.73 -18.16
N VAL A 158 3.52 -13.55 -17.67
CA VAL A 158 2.69 -12.59 -18.41
C VAL A 158 3.45 -11.32 -18.82
N ILE A 159 4.62 -11.06 -18.26
CA ILE A 159 5.48 -9.94 -18.62
C ILE A 159 6.40 -10.36 -19.77
N LEU A 160 6.44 -9.55 -20.86
CA LEU A 160 7.29 -9.85 -22.04
C LEU A 160 8.79 -9.92 -21.72
N PHE A 161 9.29 -9.06 -20.82
CA PHE A 161 10.70 -8.97 -20.43
C PHE A 161 10.84 -8.93 -18.91
N PRO A 162 10.57 -10.05 -18.21
CA PRO A 162 10.65 -10.08 -16.75
C PRO A 162 12.11 -9.93 -16.27
N ALA A 163 12.29 -9.10 -15.25
CA ALA A 163 13.59 -9.03 -14.57
C ALA A 163 13.89 -10.35 -13.86
N MET A 164 15.00 -10.99 -14.21
CA MET A 164 15.47 -12.24 -13.62
C MET A 164 16.68 -11.96 -12.75
N LYS A 165 16.78 -12.65 -11.60
CA LYS A 165 18.04 -12.65 -10.85
C LYS A 165 19.14 -13.29 -11.71
N PRO A 166 20.38 -12.74 -11.70
CA PRO A 166 21.51 -13.39 -12.36
C PRO A 166 21.65 -14.84 -11.86
N ILE A 167 21.90 -15.77 -12.79
CA ILE A 167 22.26 -17.14 -12.43
C ILE A 167 23.67 -17.07 -11.84
N GLU A 168 23.82 -17.40 -10.55
CA GLU A 168 25.16 -17.58 -9.97
C GLU A 168 25.84 -18.74 -10.72
N GLU A 169 26.88 -18.42 -11.49
CA GLU A 169 27.74 -19.45 -12.06
C GLU A 169 28.40 -20.22 -10.91
N THR A 170 27.98 -21.45 -10.71
CA THR A 170 28.64 -22.39 -9.80
C THR A 170 30.10 -22.48 -10.25
N LYS A 171 31.04 -21.85 -9.50
CA LYS A 171 32.48 -22.03 -9.69
C LYS A 171 32.73 -23.53 -9.64
N LYS A 172 32.97 -24.15 -10.83
CA LYS A 172 33.52 -25.49 -10.89
C LYS A 172 34.88 -25.43 -10.22
N THR A 173 34.96 -25.98 -9.02
CA THR A 173 36.24 -26.28 -8.36
C THR A 173 36.96 -27.29 -9.26
N THR A 174 37.90 -26.81 -10.05
CA THR A 174 38.90 -27.67 -10.71
C THR A 174 39.78 -28.21 -9.59
N GLU A 175 39.46 -29.38 -9.07
CA GLU A 175 40.45 -30.19 -8.36
C GLU A 175 41.51 -30.64 -9.35
N ASN A 176 42.64 -29.94 -9.27
CA ASN A 176 43.90 -30.41 -9.90
C ASN A 176 44.42 -31.59 -9.07
N LYS A 177 44.43 -32.76 -9.72
CA LYS A 177 45.25 -33.91 -9.28
C LYS A 177 46.70 -33.65 -9.64
#